data_e6e586774366775f4c94c52d0f021a6e
#
_entry.id   e6e586774366775f4c94c52d0f021a6e
#
_cell.length_a   1.000
_cell.length_b   1.000
_cell.length_c   1.000
_cell.angle_alpha   90.00
_cell.angle_beta   90.00
_cell.angle_gamma   90.00
#
_symmetry.space_group_name_H-M   'P 1'
#
loop_
_entity.id
_entity.type
_entity.pdbx_description
1 polymer ?
#
loop_
_entity_poly.entity_id
_entity_poly.type
_entity_poly.pdbx_seq_one_letter_code
_entity_poly.pdbx_strand_id
1 'polypeptide(L)'
;MREILFRGKELDGGDWVEGYLIRNDSICYPVVFIGMIEASRTRYGELSIDGHYLPQVDPDTVGQYTGLTDKNGKRIFEGDIVKHYNMWNDPEAYDVGHVYYFQDRCKWKRTTFDGFNKTGRPIDDPEMHVSSKYEVIGNIHDNSELLAEVEG
;
A
#
# COMPACT_ATOMS: atom_id res chain seq x y z
N MET A 1 5.77 -2.85 -18.53
CA MET A 1 6.43 -1.97 -17.53
C MET A 1 5.61 -2.06 -16.26
N ARG A 2 6.25 -2.20 -15.09
CA ARG A 2 5.52 -2.21 -13.82
C ARG A 2 4.93 -0.81 -13.55
N GLU A 3 3.66 -0.73 -13.22
CA GLU A 3 3.01 0.50 -12.81
C GLU A 3 3.53 0.93 -11.43
N ILE A 4 3.97 2.17 -11.30
CA ILE A 4 4.44 2.74 -10.04
C ILE A 4 3.45 3.82 -9.65
N LEU A 5 2.60 3.50 -8.69
CA LEU A 5 1.61 4.41 -8.12
C LEU A 5 1.79 4.49 -6.60
N PHE A 6 1.27 5.56 -6.05
CA PHE A 6 1.20 5.81 -4.62
C PHE A 6 -0.23 6.16 -4.25
N ARG A 7 -0.55 6.02 -2.98
CA ARG A 7 -1.73 6.62 -2.38
C ARG A 7 -1.34 7.38 -1.12
N GLY A 8 -2.17 8.32 -0.73
CA GLY A 8 -2.01 9.07 0.52
C GLY A 8 -3.33 9.70 0.90
N LYS A 9 -3.42 10.17 2.13
CA LYS A 9 -4.60 10.81 2.68
C LYS A 9 -4.47 12.32 2.54
N GLU A 10 -5.45 12.97 1.94
CA GLU A 10 -5.46 14.44 1.79
C GLU A 10 -5.45 15.13 3.16
N LEU A 11 -4.70 16.23 3.27
CA LEU A 11 -4.68 17.05 4.48
C LEU A 11 -6.01 17.77 4.71
N ASP A 12 -6.67 18.21 3.62
CA ASP A 12 -7.89 19.02 3.66
C ASP A 12 -9.12 18.15 3.49
N GLY A 13 -9.38 17.12 3.88
CA GLY A 13 -10.61 16.34 3.69
C GLY A 13 -10.49 14.92 4.21
N GLY A 14 -9.28 14.44 4.27
CA GLY A 14 -9.01 13.11 4.75
C GLY A 14 -9.38 11.99 3.76
N ASP A 15 -9.69 12.34 2.52
CA ASP A 15 -9.97 11.36 1.47
C ASP A 15 -8.68 10.72 0.96
N TRP A 16 -8.77 9.47 0.53
CA TRP A 16 -7.66 8.76 -0.08
C TRP A 16 -7.55 9.10 -1.56
N VAL A 17 -6.35 9.50 -1.98
CA VAL A 17 -6.02 9.75 -3.38
C VAL A 17 -4.95 8.80 -3.87
N GLU A 18 -5.05 8.41 -5.13
CA GLU A 18 -4.09 7.54 -5.83
C GLU A 18 -3.49 8.29 -7.02
N GLY A 19 -2.22 8.04 -7.29
CA GLY A 19 -1.53 8.63 -8.44
C GLY A 19 -0.02 8.62 -8.33
N TYR A 20 0.60 9.56 -9.01
CA TYR A 20 2.05 9.77 -8.98
C TYR A 20 2.45 10.61 -7.77
N LEU A 21 3.57 10.25 -7.16
CA LEU A 21 4.13 10.95 -6.02
C LEU A 21 5.02 12.10 -6.48
N ILE A 22 4.73 13.30 -6.01
CA ILE A 22 5.60 14.47 -6.16
C ILE A 22 6.02 14.90 -4.76
N ARG A 23 7.32 14.85 -4.50
CA ARG A 23 7.91 15.25 -3.23
C ARG A 23 8.87 16.40 -3.43
N ASN A 24 8.76 17.42 -2.60
CA ASN A 24 9.69 18.54 -2.56
C ASN A 24 10.34 18.63 -1.19
N ASP A 25 11.61 18.25 -1.12
CA ASP A 25 12.43 18.27 0.09
C ASP A 25 13.21 19.58 0.27
N SER A 26 13.08 20.53 -0.69
CA SER A 26 13.83 21.79 -0.70
C SER A 26 13.27 22.88 0.21
N ILE A 27 12.11 22.65 0.80
CA ILE A 27 11.41 23.58 1.69
C ILE A 27 11.63 23.11 3.13
N CYS A 28 11.62 24.06 4.08
CA CYS A 28 11.77 23.74 5.52
C CYS A 28 10.74 22.72 6.05
N TYR A 29 9.71 22.46 5.26
CA TYR A 29 8.72 21.42 5.53
C TYR A 29 8.56 20.55 4.26
N PRO A 30 8.74 19.22 4.36
CA PRO A 30 8.51 18.35 3.22
C PRO A 30 7.04 18.43 2.81
N VAL A 31 6.80 18.71 1.54
CA VAL A 31 5.47 18.78 0.95
C VAL A 31 5.31 17.60 0.00
N VAL A 32 4.26 16.82 0.19
CA VAL A 32 3.97 15.65 -0.63
C VAL A 32 2.62 15.83 -1.30
N PHE A 33 2.60 15.61 -2.60
CA PHE A 33 1.40 15.61 -3.43
C PHE A 33 1.24 14.28 -4.12
N ILE A 34 0.01 13.82 -4.27
CA ILE A 34 -0.31 12.62 -5.04
C ILE A 34 -1.46 12.95 -5.98
N GLY A 35 -1.33 12.57 -7.25
CA GLY A 35 -2.40 12.75 -8.21
C GLY A 35 -2.08 12.17 -9.58
N MET A 36 -3.06 12.19 -10.46
CA MET A 36 -2.90 11.79 -11.84
C MET A 36 -2.36 12.97 -12.65
N ILE A 37 -1.29 12.71 -13.38
CA ILE A 37 -0.63 13.72 -14.21
C ILE A 37 -0.85 13.33 -15.67
N GLU A 38 -1.50 14.19 -16.42
CA GLU A 38 -1.55 14.09 -17.86
C GLU A 38 -0.41 14.92 -18.47
N ALA A 39 0.45 14.23 -19.20
CA ALA A 39 1.57 14.86 -19.87
C ALA A 39 1.27 15.00 -21.37
N SER A 40 1.33 16.21 -21.89
CA SER A 40 1.24 16.50 -23.29
C SER A 40 2.57 17.06 -23.84
N ARG A 41 2.83 16.90 -25.14
CA ARG A 41 3.95 17.58 -25.78
C ARG A 41 3.52 18.92 -26.31
N THR A 42 4.25 19.95 -25.95
CA THR A 42 4.09 21.26 -26.58
C THR A 42 4.51 21.20 -28.06
N ARG A 43 4.10 22.22 -28.85
CA ARG A 43 4.48 22.38 -30.25
C ARG A 43 6.00 22.36 -30.50
N TYR A 44 6.79 22.67 -29.46
CA TYR A 44 8.26 22.69 -29.50
C TYR A 44 8.91 21.42 -28.96
N GLY A 45 8.11 20.39 -28.67
CA GLY A 45 8.60 19.11 -28.15
C GLY A 45 8.89 19.09 -26.65
N GLU A 46 8.63 20.19 -25.95
CA GLU A 46 8.74 20.26 -24.50
C GLU A 46 7.60 19.49 -23.82
N LEU A 47 7.88 18.94 -22.66
CA LEU A 47 6.87 18.28 -21.84
C LEU A 47 6.03 19.34 -21.12
N SER A 48 4.72 19.38 -21.39
CA SER A 48 3.75 20.10 -20.59
C SER A 48 3.07 19.13 -19.64
N ILE A 49 3.08 19.46 -18.36
CA ILE A 49 2.39 18.70 -17.32
C ILE A 49 1.16 19.50 -16.91
N ASP A 50 0.01 19.03 -17.35
CA ASP A 50 -1.27 19.57 -16.94
C ASP A 50 -1.77 18.76 -15.72
N GLY A 51 -1.46 19.25 -14.52
CA GLY A 51 -1.94 18.67 -13.27
C GLY A 51 -3.36 19.11 -12.98
N HIS A 52 -4.33 18.24 -13.15
CA HIS A 52 -5.73 18.63 -12.89
C HIS A 52 -6.07 18.63 -11.40
N TYR A 53 -5.54 17.72 -10.63
CA TYR A 53 -5.76 17.66 -9.19
C TYR A 53 -4.56 17.02 -8.50
N LEU A 54 -3.83 17.82 -7.76
CA LEU A 54 -2.65 17.43 -7.01
C LEU A 54 -2.81 17.87 -5.55
N PRO A 55 -3.66 17.17 -4.79
CA PRO A 55 -3.84 17.50 -3.38
C PRO A 55 -2.58 17.22 -2.59
N GLN A 56 -2.33 18.06 -1.60
CA GLN A 56 -1.34 17.79 -0.59
C GLN A 56 -1.81 16.68 0.32
N VAL A 57 -0.95 15.69 0.55
CA VAL A 57 -1.26 14.55 1.40
C VAL A 57 -0.41 14.53 2.65
N ASP A 58 -0.89 13.87 3.67
CA ASP A 58 -0.14 13.58 4.88
C ASP A 58 1.00 12.60 4.55
N PRO A 59 2.28 13.00 4.71
CA PRO A 59 3.42 12.15 4.38
C PRO A 59 3.44 10.81 5.10
N ASP A 60 2.90 10.75 6.32
CA ASP A 60 2.88 9.53 7.13
C ASP A 60 1.89 8.48 6.61
N THR A 61 0.98 8.89 5.73
CA THR A 61 -0.02 7.99 5.12
C THR A 61 0.38 7.48 3.74
N VAL A 62 1.51 7.95 3.22
CA VAL A 62 1.94 7.59 1.85
C VAL A 62 2.35 6.12 1.78
N GLY A 63 1.69 5.37 0.92
CA GLY A 63 1.98 3.97 0.61
C GLY A 63 2.14 3.72 -0.88
N GLN A 64 3.10 2.88 -1.26
CA GLN A 64 3.33 2.53 -2.64
C GLN A 64 2.46 1.34 -3.06
N TYR A 65 1.96 1.35 -4.29
CA TYR A 65 1.31 0.21 -4.92
C TYR A 65 2.29 -0.96 -5.06
N THR A 66 1.91 -2.12 -4.56
CA THR A 66 2.75 -3.33 -4.57
C THR A 66 2.92 -3.94 -5.97
N GLY A 67 2.04 -3.58 -6.91
CA GLY A 67 1.91 -4.23 -8.20
C GLY A 67 0.97 -5.43 -8.19
N LEU A 68 0.34 -5.73 -7.03
CA LEU A 68 -0.59 -6.83 -6.86
C LEU A 68 -2.01 -6.32 -6.68
N THR A 69 -2.98 -7.13 -7.11
CA THR A 69 -4.39 -6.92 -6.83
C THR A 69 -4.91 -8.05 -5.94
N ASP A 70 -5.93 -7.76 -5.17
CA ASP A 70 -6.63 -8.75 -4.37
C ASP A 70 -7.59 -9.63 -5.22
N LYS A 71 -8.27 -10.57 -4.57
CA LYS A 71 -9.24 -11.48 -5.24
C LYS A 71 -10.39 -10.76 -5.94
N ASN A 72 -10.67 -9.51 -5.56
CA ASN A 72 -11.74 -8.67 -6.12
C ASN A 72 -11.22 -7.69 -7.18
N GLY A 73 -9.91 -7.73 -7.50
CA GLY A 73 -9.27 -6.80 -8.43
C GLY A 73 -8.89 -5.45 -7.80
N LYS A 74 -9.02 -5.28 -6.48
CA LYS A 74 -8.61 -4.08 -5.77
C LYS A 74 -7.08 -4.03 -5.68
N ARG A 75 -6.48 -2.86 -5.98
CA ARG A 75 -5.04 -2.64 -5.81
C ARG A 75 -4.63 -2.79 -4.35
N ILE A 76 -3.48 -3.43 -4.12
CA ILE A 76 -2.90 -3.60 -2.78
C ILE A 76 -1.76 -2.60 -2.62
N PHE A 77 -1.87 -1.74 -1.61
CA PHE A 77 -0.87 -0.73 -1.27
C PHE A 77 -0.14 -1.08 0.03
N GLU A 78 1.03 -0.52 0.20
CA GLU A 78 1.71 -0.48 1.49
C GLU A 78 0.79 0.10 2.55
N GLY A 79 0.78 -0.50 3.74
CA GLY A 79 -0.12 -0.14 4.83
C GLY A 79 -1.53 -0.75 4.73
N ASP A 80 -1.88 -1.47 3.64
CA ASP A 80 -3.13 -2.21 3.59
C ASP A 80 -3.14 -3.35 4.61
N ILE A 81 -4.31 -3.57 5.21
CA ILE A 81 -4.60 -4.76 6.02
C ILE A 81 -5.28 -5.76 5.10
N VAL A 82 -4.71 -6.95 5.03
CA VAL A 82 -5.16 -8.00 4.14
C VAL A 82 -5.49 -9.28 4.88
N LYS A 83 -6.57 -9.93 4.49
CA LYS A 83 -6.80 -11.36 4.76
C LYS A 83 -6.01 -12.16 3.73
N HIS A 84 -5.35 -13.20 4.16
CA HIS A 84 -4.73 -14.19 3.31
C HIS A 84 -5.36 -15.55 3.58
N TYR A 85 -6.05 -16.09 2.59
CA TYR A 85 -6.73 -17.37 2.71
C TYR A 85 -5.76 -18.53 2.52
N ASN A 86 -5.69 -19.41 3.52
CA ASN A 86 -4.87 -20.62 3.48
C ASN A 86 -5.67 -21.78 2.91
N MET A 87 -5.51 -22.01 1.61
CA MET A 87 -6.30 -23.04 0.88
C MET A 87 -5.82 -24.48 1.09
N TRP A 88 -4.77 -24.71 1.89
CA TRP A 88 -4.18 -26.07 1.97
C TRP A 88 -4.96 -27.00 2.90
N ASN A 89 -5.55 -26.47 3.96
CA ASN A 89 -6.22 -27.27 4.98
C ASN A 89 -7.69 -26.91 5.22
N ASP A 90 -8.02 -25.64 5.04
CA ASP A 90 -9.36 -25.10 5.25
C ASP A 90 -9.56 -23.89 4.34
N PRO A 91 -10.48 -23.96 3.37
CA PRO A 91 -10.74 -22.84 2.45
C PRO A 91 -11.32 -21.60 3.12
N GLU A 92 -11.84 -21.72 4.35
CA GLU A 92 -12.36 -20.58 5.12
C GLU A 92 -11.33 -20.04 6.13
N ALA A 93 -10.25 -20.77 6.38
CA ALA A 93 -9.18 -20.30 7.25
C ALA A 93 -8.39 -19.17 6.57
N TYR A 94 -8.19 -18.10 7.31
CA TYR A 94 -7.38 -16.97 6.88
C TYR A 94 -6.55 -16.42 8.03
N ASP A 95 -5.47 -15.78 7.70
CA ASP A 95 -4.70 -14.93 8.60
C ASP A 95 -4.80 -13.47 8.14
N VAL A 96 -4.62 -12.54 9.08
CA VAL A 96 -4.68 -11.09 8.86
C VAL A 96 -3.31 -10.50 9.10
N GLY A 97 -2.90 -9.57 8.27
CA GLY A 97 -1.65 -8.84 8.46
C GLY A 97 -1.64 -7.57 7.63
N HIS A 98 -0.73 -6.66 7.92
CA HIS A 98 -0.54 -5.47 7.09
C HIS A 98 0.64 -5.62 6.14
N VAL A 99 0.54 -4.93 5.01
CA VAL A 99 1.52 -4.97 3.92
C VAL A 99 2.60 -3.92 4.17
N TYR A 100 3.86 -4.31 4.01
CA TYR A 100 5.00 -3.41 4.12
C TYR A 100 6.12 -3.78 3.13
N TYR A 101 7.00 -2.82 2.85
CA TYR A 101 8.18 -3.05 2.02
C TYR A 101 9.39 -3.39 2.87
N PHE A 102 9.92 -4.59 2.68
CA PHE A 102 11.12 -5.05 3.37
C PHE A 102 12.38 -4.68 2.58
N GLN A 103 13.05 -3.61 3.00
CA GLN A 103 14.15 -2.99 2.25
C GLN A 103 15.36 -3.91 2.07
N ASP A 104 15.73 -4.67 3.10
CA ASP A 104 16.93 -5.51 3.06
C ASP A 104 16.91 -6.56 1.93
N ARG A 105 15.73 -6.97 1.49
CA ARG A 105 15.54 -7.94 0.41
C ARG A 105 14.77 -7.39 -0.78
N CYS A 106 14.43 -6.11 -0.76
CA CYS A 106 13.66 -5.43 -1.83
C CYS A 106 12.36 -6.17 -2.18
N LYS A 107 11.60 -6.57 -1.18
CA LYS A 107 10.39 -7.39 -1.33
C LYS A 107 9.21 -6.84 -0.56
N TRP A 108 8.02 -7.04 -1.12
CA TRP A 108 6.77 -6.84 -0.39
C TRP A 108 6.53 -8.03 0.53
N LYS A 109 6.24 -7.74 1.78
CA LYS A 109 5.87 -8.69 2.81
C LYS A 109 4.56 -8.27 3.48
N ARG A 110 3.93 -9.20 4.16
CA ARG A 110 2.86 -8.91 5.09
C ARG A 110 3.23 -9.43 6.47
N THR A 111 2.82 -8.74 7.51
CA THR A 111 2.97 -9.26 8.87
C THR A 111 2.14 -10.53 9.04
N THR A 112 2.61 -11.43 9.89
CA THR A 112 1.85 -12.56 10.38
C THR A 112 1.39 -12.30 11.80
N PHE A 113 0.27 -12.89 12.15
CA PHE A 113 -0.38 -12.67 13.42
C PHE A 113 0.48 -13.04 14.64
N ASP A 114 1.21 -14.13 14.59
CA ASP A 114 1.91 -14.64 15.78
C ASP A 114 3.40 -14.25 15.87
N GLY A 115 4.03 -13.78 14.80
CA GLY A 115 5.48 -13.58 14.75
C GLY A 115 6.31 -14.82 15.16
N PHE A 116 5.62 -15.89 15.58
CA PHE A 116 6.19 -17.14 16.08
C PHE A 116 5.43 -18.34 15.52
N ASN A 117 6.15 -19.39 15.17
CA ASN A 117 5.53 -20.66 14.84
C ASN A 117 5.12 -21.41 16.12
N LYS A 118 4.37 -22.51 15.95
CA LYS A 118 3.94 -23.37 17.08
C LYS A 118 5.10 -23.92 17.95
N THR A 119 6.34 -23.79 17.50
CA THR A 119 7.56 -24.19 18.24
C THR A 119 8.22 -23.01 18.94
N GLY A 120 7.62 -21.82 18.93
CA GLY A 120 8.15 -20.61 19.57
C GLY A 120 9.33 -19.96 18.83
N ARG A 121 9.57 -20.33 17.57
CA ARG A 121 10.60 -19.68 16.75
C ARG A 121 10.00 -18.53 15.96
N PRO A 122 10.72 -17.39 15.81
CA PRO A 122 10.30 -16.31 14.95
C PRO A 122 10.03 -16.83 13.53
N ILE A 123 8.88 -16.48 12.97
CA ILE A 123 8.56 -16.75 11.57
C ILE A 123 8.98 -15.51 10.79
N ASP A 124 9.77 -15.73 9.75
CA ASP A 124 10.03 -14.66 8.77
C ASP A 124 8.71 -14.35 8.06
N ASP A 125 8.30 -13.08 8.06
CA ASP A 125 7.06 -12.66 7.44
C ASP A 125 6.98 -13.12 5.98
N PRO A 126 5.86 -13.68 5.55
CA PRO A 126 5.76 -14.24 4.22
C PRO A 126 5.86 -13.15 3.13
N GLU A 127 6.58 -13.49 2.07
CA GLU A 127 6.64 -12.68 0.87
C GLU A 127 5.27 -12.67 0.17
N MET A 128 4.90 -11.53 -0.36
CA MET A 128 3.67 -11.42 -1.15
C MET A 128 3.90 -11.92 -2.58
N HIS A 129 2.99 -12.73 -3.05
CA HIS A 129 3.02 -13.26 -4.42
C HIS A 129 1.75 -12.87 -5.17
N VAL A 130 1.78 -12.98 -6.50
CA VAL A 130 0.57 -12.93 -7.32
C VAL A 130 -0.37 -14.05 -6.85
N SER A 131 -1.42 -13.68 -6.16
CA SER A 131 -2.33 -14.66 -5.56
C SER A 131 -3.73 -14.08 -5.45
N SER A 132 -4.70 -14.84 -5.95
CA SER A 132 -6.13 -14.60 -5.69
C SER A 132 -6.54 -14.82 -4.22
N LYS A 133 -5.57 -15.03 -3.34
CA LYS A 133 -5.78 -15.37 -1.93
C LYS A 133 -5.82 -14.17 -0.99
N TYR A 134 -5.51 -12.98 -1.49
CA TYR A 134 -5.58 -11.76 -0.67
C TYR A 134 -6.95 -11.10 -0.80
N GLU A 135 -7.39 -10.47 0.28
CA GLU A 135 -8.54 -9.58 0.33
C GLU A 135 -8.19 -8.37 1.19
N VAL A 136 -8.26 -7.17 0.60
CA VAL A 136 -8.03 -5.92 1.33
C VAL A 136 -9.26 -5.60 2.17
N ILE A 137 -9.09 -5.58 3.49
CA ILE A 137 -10.16 -5.34 4.47
C ILE A 137 -10.09 -3.96 5.13
N GLY A 138 -8.97 -3.26 4.98
CA GLY A 138 -8.74 -1.93 5.56
C GLY A 138 -7.30 -1.48 5.36
N ASN A 139 -6.87 -0.52 6.17
CA ASN A 139 -5.49 -0.05 6.21
C ASN A 139 -5.10 0.35 7.64
N ILE A 140 -3.77 0.45 7.90
CA ILE A 140 -3.24 0.74 9.24
C ILE A 140 -3.60 2.13 9.78
N HIS A 141 -3.98 3.07 8.91
CA HIS A 141 -4.29 4.44 9.29
C HIS A 141 -5.75 4.63 9.72
N ASP A 142 -6.67 3.89 9.09
CA ASP A 142 -8.11 4.01 9.35
C ASP A 142 -8.68 2.86 10.18
N ASN A 143 -8.03 1.69 10.18
CA ASN A 143 -8.59 0.45 10.70
C ASN A 143 -7.56 -0.35 11.52
N SER A 144 -6.74 0.33 12.32
CA SER A 144 -5.71 -0.33 13.14
C SER A 144 -6.27 -1.36 14.12
N GLU A 145 -7.53 -1.19 14.51
CA GLU A 145 -8.27 -2.13 15.36
C GLU A 145 -8.39 -3.53 14.74
N LEU A 146 -8.43 -3.63 13.41
CA LEU A 146 -8.50 -4.93 12.72
C LEU A 146 -7.28 -5.82 12.96
N LEU A 147 -6.15 -5.22 13.34
CA LEU A 147 -4.94 -5.96 13.71
C LEU A 147 -4.99 -6.40 15.18
N ALA A 148 -5.66 -5.63 16.05
CA ALA A 148 -5.76 -5.92 17.46
C ALA A 148 -6.79 -7.03 17.77
N GLU A 149 -7.86 -7.15 16.99
CA GLU A 149 -8.90 -8.18 17.18
C GLU A 149 -8.37 -9.62 16.97
N VAL A 150 -7.25 -9.76 16.29
CA VAL A 150 -6.61 -11.04 16.03
C VAL A 150 -5.68 -11.45 17.20
N GLU A 151 -5.35 -10.53 18.13
CA GLU A 151 -4.57 -10.78 19.36
C GLU A 151 -5.39 -11.35 20.55
N GLY A 152 -6.68 -11.56 20.34
CA GLY A 152 -7.62 -12.04 21.37
C GLY A 152 -7.74 -13.60 21.42
#